data_7b0d449c2e5f0e1f49992f93feb7d7dd
#
_entry.id   7b0d449c2e5f0e1f49992f93feb7d7dd
#
_cell.length_a   1.000
_cell.length_b   1.000
_cell.length_c   1.000
_cell.angle_alpha   90.00
_cell.angle_beta   90.00
_cell.angle_gamma   90.00
#
_symmetry.space_group_name_H-M   'P 1'
#
loop_
_entity.id
_entity.type
_entity.pdbx_description
1 polymer ?
#
loop_
_entity_poly.entity_id
_entity_poly.type
_entity_poly.pdbx_seq_one_letter_code
_entity_poly.pdbx_strand_id
1 'polypeptide(L)'
;MANTAQARKRARQAVKQNAHNSSQRSTLRTAIKAVRKAIEAGDKAAAAQVFVTSVSTIDRIADKKIIHKNKAARHKSRLAAALKALA
;
A
#
# COMPACT_ATOMS: atom_id res chain seq x y z
N MET A 1 -22.73 -26.86 -11.96
CA MET A 1 -21.97 -26.30 -13.08
C MET A 1 -22.00 -24.78 -13.09
N ALA A 2 -20.90 -24.14 -13.40
CA ALA A 2 -20.73 -22.70 -13.30
C ALA A 2 -21.35 -21.91 -14.47
N ASN A 3 -22.38 -22.44 -15.14
CA ASN A 3 -22.96 -21.82 -16.33
C ASN A 3 -24.22 -21.00 -16.05
N THR A 4 -24.50 -20.71 -14.78
CA THR A 4 -25.63 -19.86 -14.42
C THR A 4 -25.25 -18.38 -14.63
N ALA A 5 -26.25 -17.54 -14.85
CA ALA A 5 -26.05 -16.09 -14.97
C ALA A 5 -25.36 -15.51 -13.73
N GLN A 6 -25.69 -16.02 -12.55
CA GLN A 6 -25.07 -15.62 -11.28
C GLN A 6 -23.58 -15.96 -11.23
N ALA A 7 -23.21 -17.18 -11.66
CA ALA A 7 -21.82 -17.61 -11.71
C ALA A 7 -20.99 -16.75 -12.65
N ARG A 8 -21.53 -16.42 -13.83
CA ARG A 8 -20.87 -15.52 -14.79
C ARG A 8 -20.70 -14.13 -14.23
N LYS A 9 -21.71 -13.60 -13.54
CA LYS A 9 -21.65 -12.30 -12.89
C LYS A 9 -20.57 -12.27 -11.82
N ARG A 10 -20.49 -13.31 -10.97
CA ARG A 10 -19.46 -13.43 -9.94
C ARG A 10 -18.06 -13.49 -10.54
N ALA A 11 -17.90 -14.25 -11.64
CA ALA A 11 -16.61 -14.33 -12.32
C ALA A 11 -16.16 -12.96 -12.85
N ARG A 12 -17.08 -12.20 -13.46
CA ARG A 12 -16.77 -10.84 -13.93
C ARG A 12 -16.41 -9.90 -12.78
N GLN A 13 -17.14 -9.99 -11.66
CA GLN A 13 -16.86 -9.19 -10.46
C GLN A 13 -15.49 -9.54 -9.87
N ALA A 14 -15.14 -10.84 -9.84
CA ALA A 14 -13.85 -11.31 -9.34
C ALA A 14 -12.70 -10.75 -10.18
N VAL A 15 -12.83 -10.72 -11.51
CA VAL A 15 -11.82 -10.15 -12.40
C VAL A 15 -11.63 -8.67 -12.14
N LYS A 16 -12.69 -7.90 -12.02
CA LYS A 16 -12.65 -6.48 -11.70
C LYS A 16 -12.04 -6.23 -10.33
N GLN A 17 -12.42 -7.03 -9.34
CA GLN A 17 -11.92 -6.95 -7.97
C GLN A 17 -10.41 -7.19 -7.94
N ASN A 18 -9.94 -8.24 -8.63
CA ASN A 18 -8.51 -8.56 -8.70
C ASN A 18 -7.72 -7.45 -9.38
N ALA A 19 -8.22 -6.87 -10.45
CA ALA A 19 -7.57 -5.76 -11.13
C ALA A 19 -7.47 -4.54 -10.22
N HIS A 20 -8.55 -4.20 -9.51
CA HIS A 20 -8.58 -3.09 -8.56
C HIS A 20 -7.60 -3.31 -7.41
N ASN A 21 -7.61 -4.51 -6.80
CA ASN A 21 -6.74 -4.85 -5.69
C ASN A 21 -5.26 -4.86 -6.12
N SER A 22 -4.96 -5.36 -7.30
CA SER A 22 -3.62 -5.36 -7.87
C SER A 22 -3.10 -3.92 -8.04
N SER A 23 -3.94 -3.03 -8.55
CA SER A 23 -3.63 -1.61 -8.70
C SER A 23 -3.33 -0.96 -7.35
N GLN A 24 -4.12 -1.24 -6.32
CA GLN A 24 -3.93 -0.70 -4.97
C GLN A 24 -2.65 -1.25 -4.33
N ARG A 25 -2.32 -2.52 -4.54
CA ARG A 25 -1.07 -3.11 -4.06
C ARG A 25 0.14 -2.48 -4.74
N SER A 26 0.05 -2.18 -6.03
CA SER A 26 1.09 -1.44 -6.75
C SER A 26 1.30 -0.05 -6.17
N THR A 27 0.22 0.65 -5.85
CA THR A 27 0.25 1.97 -5.22
C THR A 27 0.94 1.89 -3.86
N LEU A 28 0.63 0.86 -3.07
CA LEU A 28 1.28 0.61 -1.78
C LEU A 28 2.78 0.42 -1.93
N ARG A 29 3.21 -0.43 -2.86
CA ARG A 29 4.63 -0.67 -3.13
C ARG A 29 5.36 0.59 -3.54
N THR A 30 4.73 1.39 -4.39
CA THR A 30 5.29 2.67 -4.86
C THR A 30 5.48 3.63 -3.69
N ALA A 31 4.49 3.72 -2.78
CA ALA A 31 4.57 4.56 -1.59
C ALA A 31 5.73 4.14 -0.68
N ILE A 32 5.88 2.83 -0.44
CA ILE A 32 6.96 2.30 0.39
C ILE A 32 8.33 2.56 -0.25
N LYS A 33 8.45 2.33 -1.54
CA LYS A 33 9.70 2.58 -2.29
C LYS A 33 10.08 4.05 -2.27
N ALA A 34 9.10 4.96 -2.37
CA ALA A 34 9.34 6.39 -2.33
C ALA A 34 10.00 6.82 -1.01
N VAL A 35 9.51 6.29 0.11
CA VAL A 35 10.10 6.57 1.42
C VAL A 35 11.51 6.00 1.51
N ARG A 36 11.71 4.74 1.11
CA ARG A 36 13.03 4.10 1.15
C ARG A 36 14.04 4.86 0.31
N LYS A 37 13.64 5.28 -0.88
CA LYS A 37 14.50 6.03 -1.79
C LYS A 37 14.89 7.39 -1.22
N ALA A 38 13.94 8.07 -0.58
CA ALA A 38 14.21 9.35 0.08
C ALA A 38 15.17 9.18 1.26
N ILE A 39 15.03 8.09 2.02
CA ILE A 39 15.93 7.77 3.14
C ILE A 39 17.34 7.47 2.60
N GLU A 40 17.47 6.71 1.53
CA GLU A 40 18.76 6.41 0.89
C GLU A 40 19.46 7.66 0.38
N ALA A 41 18.69 8.64 -0.07
CA ALA A 41 19.25 9.93 -0.51
C ALA A 41 19.82 10.76 0.64
N GLY A 42 19.49 10.43 1.90
CA GLY A 42 20.06 11.06 3.07
C GLY A 42 19.43 12.39 3.47
N ASP A 43 18.38 12.84 2.79
CA ASP A 43 17.67 14.07 3.13
C ASP A 43 16.52 13.78 4.08
N LYS A 44 16.74 14.01 5.37
CA LYS A 44 15.75 13.72 6.41
C LYS A 44 14.46 14.53 6.24
N ALA A 45 14.58 15.80 5.88
CA ALA A 45 13.41 16.67 5.71
C ALA A 45 12.53 16.20 4.55
N ALA A 46 13.13 15.89 3.40
CA ALA A 46 12.41 15.35 2.25
C ALA A 46 11.82 13.98 2.56
N ALA A 47 12.58 13.13 3.24
CA ALA A 47 12.10 11.79 3.65
C ALA A 47 10.92 11.88 4.60
N ALA A 48 10.91 12.84 5.52
CA ALA A 48 9.80 13.05 6.44
C ALA A 48 8.51 13.44 5.70
N GLN A 49 8.62 14.32 4.71
CA GLN A 49 7.47 14.72 3.89
C GLN A 49 6.92 13.53 3.08
N VAL A 50 7.78 12.78 2.45
CA VAL A 50 7.39 11.57 1.69
C VAL A 50 6.76 10.54 2.63
N PHE A 51 7.30 10.39 3.84
CA PHE A 51 6.76 9.48 4.84
C PHE A 51 5.32 9.83 5.21
N VAL A 52 5.02 11.10 5.47
CA VAL A 52 3.67 11.56 5.83
C VAL A 52 2.67 11.22 4.71
N THR A 53 3.03 11.51 3.47
CA THR A 53 2.20 11.19 2.30
C THR A 53 2.00 9.68 2.16
N SER A 54 3.07 8.90 2.36
CA SER A 54 3.03 7.45 2.24
C SER A 54 2.21 6.79 3.34
N VAL A 55 2.27 7.28 4.57
CA VAL A 55 1.43 6.80 5.68
C VAL A 55 -0.04 6.98 5.35
N SER A 56 -0.42 8.12 4.80
CA SER A 56 -1.79 8.39 4.36
C SER A 56 -2.25 7.36 3.32
N THR A 57 -1.40 7.05 2.35
CA THR A 57 -1.68 6.04 1.32
C THR A 57 -1.83 4.64 1.92
N ILE A 58 -0.91 4.26 2.82
CA ILE A 58 -0.92 2.94 3.48
C ILE A 58 -2.21 2.78 4.30
N ASP A 59 -2.59 3.78 5.06
CA ASP A 59 -3.80 3.75 5.88
C ASP A 59 -5.05 3.63 5.03
N ARG A 60 -5.13 4.35 3.93
CA ARG A 60 -6.26 4.30 3.01
C ARG A 60 -6.42 2.92 2.38
N ILE A 61 -5.31 2.29 2.01
CA ILE A 61 -5.32 0.93 1.44
C ILE A 61 -5.73 -0.09 2.48
N ALA A 62 -5.29 0.07 3.74
CA ALA A 62 -5.69 -0.79 4.84
C ALA A 62 -7.19 -0.64 5.16
N ASP A 63 -7.72 0.59 5.10
CA ASP A 63 -9.14 0.86 5.32
C ASP A 63 -10.01 0.17 4.26
N LYS A 64 -9.51 0.03 3.05
CA LYS A 64 -10.17 -0.71 1.98
C LYS A 64 -10.02 -2.23 2.11
N LYS A 65 -9.37 -2.71 3.16
CA LYS A 65 -9.14 -4.13 3.47
C LYS A 65 -8.34 -4.88 2.39
N ILE A 66 -7.56 -4.17 1.61
CA ILE A 66 -6.66 -4.75 0.61
C ILE A 66 -5.46 -5.39 1.30
N ILE A 67 -5.00 -4.78 2.39
CA ILE A 67 -4.04 -5.38 3.31
C ILE A 67 -4.63 -5.33 4.73
N HIS A 68 -4.15 -6.22 5.60
CA HIS A 68 -4.57 -6.24 6.99
C HIS A 68 -3.97 -5.03 7.73
N LYS A 69 -4.73 -4.49 8.69
CA LYS A 69 -4.28 -3.35 9.50
C LYS A 69 -2.95 -3.60 10.21
N ASN A 70 -2.68 -4.86 10.60
CA ASN A 70 -1.41 -5.23 11.24
C ASN A 70 -0.24 -5.14 10.26
N LYS A 71 -0.46 -5.49 8.99
CA LYS A 71 0.56 -5.35 7.95
C LYS A 71 0.85 -3.87 7.68
N ALA A 72 -0.19 -3.04 7.63
CA ALA A 72 -0.05 -1.59 7.49
C ALA A 72 0.75 -1.00 8.65
N ALA A 73 0.43 -1.39 9.88
CA ALA A 73 1.14 -0.94 11.08
C ALA A 73 2.62 -1.34 11.03
N ARG A 74 2.92 -2.55 10.55
CA ARG A 74 4.30 -3.04 10.41
C ARG A 74 5.07 -2.20 9.39
N HIS A 75 4.48 -1.91 8.24
CA HIS A 75 5.11 -1.06 7.23
C HIS A 75 5.40 0.34 7.77
N LYS A 76 4.42 0.95 8.42
CA LYS A 76 4.58 2.28 9.02
C LYS A 76 5.67 2.29 10.08
N SER A 77 5.67 1.31 10.95
CA SER A 77 6.63 1.18 12.04
C SER A 77 8.07 1.03 11.52
N ARG A 78 8.28 0.17 10.53
CA ARG A 78 9.60 -0.05 9.92
C ARG A 78 10.11 1.19 9.20
N LEU A 79 9.23 1.87 8.46
CA LEU A 79 9.59 3.10 7.75
C LEU A 79 9.90 4.22 8.72
N ALA A 80 9.12 4.35 9.80
CA ALA A 80 9.37 5.35 10.85
C ALA A 80 10.71 5.09 11.55
N ALA A 81 11.03 3.84 11.84
CA ALA A 81 12.31 3.47 12.45
C ALA A 81 13.49 3.83 11.53
N ALA A 82 13.37 3.52 10.23
CA ALA A 82 14.40 3.83 9.25
C ALA A 82 14.60 5.35 9.11
N LEU A 83 13.51 6.11 9.12
CA LEU A 83 13.55 7.57 9.06
C LEU A 83 14.21 8.15 10.31
N LYS A 84 13.89 7.61 11.48
CA LYS A 84 14.46 8.05 12.75
C LYS A 84 15.97 7.77 12.84
N ALA A 85 16.41 6.66 12.24
CA ALA A 85 17.82 6.29 12.18
C ALA A 85 18.63 7.17 11.24
N LEU A 86 17.98 7.95 10.38
CA LEU A 86 18.64 8.86 9.47
C LEU A 86 19.16 10.07 10.27
N ALA A 87 20.44 10.30 10.18
CA ALA A 87 21.12 11.36 10.93
C ALA A 87 20.84 12.75 10.36
#